data_4a788989a1cbdfbb6217ae3ac7812976
#
_entry.id   4a788989a1cbdfbb6217ae3ac7812976
#
_cell.length_a   1.000
_cell.length_b   1.000
_cell.length_c   1.000
_cell.angle_alpha   90.00
_cell.angle_beta   90.00
_cell.angle_gamma   90.00
#
_symmetry.space_group_name_H-M   'P 1'
#
loop_
_entity.id
_entity.type
_entity.pdbx_description
1 polymer ?
#
loop_
_entity_poly.entity_id
_entity_poly.type
_entity_poly.pdbx_seq_one_letter_code
_entity_poly.pdbx_strand_id
1 'polypeptide(L)'
;MRLLEDTKTNLNRDNITNPTNAKYRADKLYTELIFNKHDPNETIQSISNTFYYKNVITYTVNSVTYPDSFDNNLNVVCSNGIHFFKSIERALLWDLDLFDTSYTGDYATYYDGGQIERRCNYINSRKCGEYINYYENGQIAVKCNYVDREICDEYIRYFDNGLKCGEYIEYYIDGKIKIKCNYSDGKLCGEYFIL
;
A
#
# COMPACT_ATOMS: atom_id res chain seq x y z
N MET A 1 -6.01 1.62 -19.38
CA MET A 1 -6.63 0.33 -19.79
C MET A 1 -8.11 0.39 -19.58
N ARG A 2 -8.89 -0.38 -20.31
CA ARG A 2 -10.35 -0.41 -20.26
C ARG A 2 -10.87 -1.84 -20.18
N LEU A 3 -11.92 -2.06 -19.38
CA LEU A 3 -12.71 -3.29 -19.39
C LEU A 3 -13.56 -3.34 -20.67
N LEU A 4 -13.67 -4.51 -21.28
CA LEU A 4 -14.61 -4.78 -22.36
C LEU A 4 -15.94 -5.27 -21.79
N GLU A 5 -17.01 -5.21 -22.58
CA GLU A 5 -18.35 -5.58 -22.15
C GLU A 5 -18.44 -7.02 -21.62
N ASP A 6 -17.68 -7.94 -22.22
CA ASP A 6 -17.62 -9.35 -21.87
C ASP A 6 -16.40 -9.73 -21.00
N THR A 7 -15.72 -8.75 -20.38
CA THR A 7 -14.59 -9.02 -19.47
C THR A 7 -15.08 -9.63 -18.15
N LYS A 8 -14.55 -10.80 -17.81
CA LYS A 8 -14.76 -11.40 -16.49
C LYS A 8 -13.84 -10.73 -15.48
N THR A 9 -14.37 -10.39 -14.31
CA THR A 9 -13.63 -9.73 -13.25
C THR A 9 -14.05 -10.24 -11.89
N ASN A 10 -13.25 -9.93 -10.85
CA ASN A 10 -13.64 -10.13 -9.46
C ASN A 10 -14.11 -8.84 -8.78
N LEU A 11 -14.77 -7.95 -9.54
CA LEU A 11 -15.29 -6.67 -9.02
C LEU A 11 -16.33 -6.81 -7.92
N ASN A 12 -17.07 -7.91 -7.91
CA ASN A 12 -18.18 -8.19 -6.99
C ASN A 12 -17.80 -9.18 -5.87
N ARG A 13 -16.52 -9.31 -5.52
CA ARG A 13 -16.10 -10.15 -4.41
C ARG A 13 -16.53 -9.57 -3.07
N ASP A 14 -16.70 -10.42 -2.05
CA ASP A 14 -17.30 -10.05 -0.77
C ASP A 14 -16.41 -9.17 0.13
N ASN A 15 -15.08 -9.24 -0.04
CA ASN A 15 -14.10 -8.58 0.83
C ASN A 15 -13.65 -7.20 0.32
N ILE A 16 -14.48 -6.49 -0.43
CA ILE A 16 -14.21 -5.11 -0.88
C ILE A 16 -14.78 -4.14 0.14
N THR A 17 -13.91 -3.36 0.76
CA THR A 17 -14.29 -2.31 1.70
C THR A 17 -14.21 -0.93 1.07
N ASN A 18 -13.19 -0.70 0.21
CA ASN A 18 -13.05 0.52 -0.56
C ASN A 18 -12.87 0.19 -2.06
N PRO A 19 -13.93 0.26 -2.87
CA PRO A 19 -13.88 -0.13 -4.28
C PRO A 19 -12.91 0.68 -5.15
N THR A 20 -12.59 1.92 -4.77
CA THR A 20 -11.66 2.78 -5.52
C THR A 20 -10.23 2.30 -5.39
N ASN A 21 -9.84 1.85 -4.20
CA ASN A 21 -8.46 1.48 -3.87
C ASN A 21 -8.22 -0.03 -3.83
N ALA A 22 -9.26 -0.84 -3.98
CA ALA A 22 -9.13 -2.29 -3.99
C ALA A 22 -8.35 -2.79 -5.23
N LYS A 23 -7.69 -3.93 -5.06
CA LYS A 23 -6.98 -4.65 -6.12
C LYS A 23 -7.93 -5.62 -6.80
N TYR A 24 -7.96 -5.64 -8.10
CA TYR A 24 -8.86 -6.46 -8.91
C TYR A 24 -8.11 -7.35 -9.89
N ARG A 25 -8.83 -8.33 -10.47
CA ARG A 25 -8.37 -9.20 -11.54
C ARG A 25 -9.36 -9.21 -12.71
N ALA A 26 -8.81 -9.37 -13.92
CA ALA A 26 -9.57 -9.53 -15.15
C ALA A 26 -9.03 -10.68 -16.00
N ASP A 27 -9.90 -11.29 -16.80
CA ASP A 27 -9.53 -12.31 -17.80
C ASP A 27 -9.02 -11.69 -19.11
N LYS A 28 -9.23 -10.38 -19.30
CA LYS A 28 -8.70 -9.61 -20.42
C LYS A 28 -8.84 -8.10 -20.15
N LEU A 29 -7.98 -7.31 -20.77
CA LEU A 29 -8.06 -5.83 -20.72
C LEU A 29 -7.68 -5.25 -22.09
N TYR A 30 -8.35 -4.20 -22.48
CA TYR A 30 -7.97 -3.40 -23.65
C TYR A 30 -6.98 -2.30 -23.22
N THR A 31 -5.83 -2.24 -23.87
CA THR A 31 -4.79 -1.25 -23.57
C THR A 31 -4.99 -0.02 -24.45
N GLU A 32 -5.35 1.11 -23.86
CA GLU A 32 -5.57 2.37 -24.56
C GLU A 32 -4.30 3.23 -24.62
N LEU A 33 -3.51 3.22 -23.53
CA LEU A 33 -2.33 4.05 -23.38
C LEU A 33 -1.33 3.37 -22.44
N ILE A 34 -0.05 3.50 -22.75
CA ILE A 34 1.07 3.14 -21.88
C ILE A 34 1.97 4.38 -21.74
N PHE A 35 2.18 4.83 -20.51
CA PHE A 35 2.97 6.02 -20.21
C PHE A 35 3.96 5.76 -19.07
N ASN A 36 5.03 6.56 -19.03
CA ASN A 36 6.01 6.50 -17.96
C ASN A 36 5.39 7.02 -16.65
N LYS A 37 5.56 6.24 -15.58
CA LYS A 37 5.10 6.55 -14.22
C LYS A 37 5.62 7.91 -13.70
N HIS A 38 6.83 8.31 -14.10
CA HIS A 38 7.48 9.54 -13.66
C HIS A 38 7.30 10.73 -14.62
N ASP A 39 6.98 10.47 -15.88
CA ASP A 39 6.62 11.48 -16.88
C ASP A 39 5.46 10.98 -17.74
N PRO A 40 4.21 11.37 -17.42
CA PRO A 40 3.04 10.93 -18.18
C PRO A 40 2.99 11.38 -19.66
N ASN A 41 3.85 12.32 -20.07
CA ASN A 41 3.96 12.71 -21.49
C ASN A 41 4.82 11.73 -22.29
N GLU A 42 5.66 10.95 -21.62
CA GLU A 42 6.45 9.90 -22.24
C GLU A 42 5.62 8.64 -22.41
N THR A 43 5.30 8.30 -23.67
CA THR A 43 4.46 7.14 -24.01
C THR A 43 5.19 6.12 -24.84
N ILE A 44 4.80 4.84 -24.72
CA ILE A 44 5.34 3.74 -25.52
C ILE A 44 4.21 2.90 -26.11
N GLN A 45 4.52 2.16 -27.18
CA GLN A 45 3.53 1.33 -27.88
C GLN A 45 3.34 -0.05 -27.25
N SER A 46 4.33 -0.58 -26.56
CA SER A 46 4.27 -1.92 -25.99
C SER A 46 5.21 -2.05 -24.80
N ILE A 47 4.81 -2.85 -23.81
CA ILE A 47 5.62 -3.21 -22.65
C ILE A 47 5.34 -4.66 -22.24
N SER A 48 6.39 -5.38 -21.85
CA SER A 48 6.27 -6.73 -21.31
C SER A 48 6.48 -6.74 -19.82
N ASN A 49 5.56 -7.36 -19.09
CA ASN A 49 5.73 -7.62 -17.66
C ASN A 49 6.66 -8.83 -17.48
N THR A 50 7.90 -8.58 -17.09
CA THR A 50 8.93 -9.60 -16.86
C THR A 50 9.14 -9.92 -15.37
N PHE A 51 8.38 -9.33 -14.48
CA PHE A 51 8.53 -9.46 -13.03
C PHE A 51 8.26 -10.90 -12.55
N TYR A 52 7.34 -11.61 -13.21
CA TYR A 52 7.06 -13.02 -12.96
C TYR A 52 7.66 -13.88 -14.08
N TYR A 53 8.82 -14.46 -13.83
CA TYR A 53 9.65 -15.19 -14.82
C TYR A 53 8.97 -16.34 -15.58
N LYS A 54 7.81 -16.82 -15.15
CA LYS A 54 7.14 -17.96 -15.80
C LYS A 54 6.18 -17.53 -16.91
N ASN A 55 5.59 -16.34 -16.84
CA ASN A 55 4.51 -15.93 -17.73
C ASN A 55 4.64 -14.45 -18.09
N VAL A 56 5.36 -14.19 -19.17
CA VAL A 56 5.53 -12.83 -19.69
C VAL A 56 4.23 -12.40 -20.37
N ILE A 57 3.56 -11.41 -19.81
CA ILE A 57 2.39 -10.77 -20.43
C ILE A 57 2.87 -9.50 -21.13
N THR A 58 2.59 -9.39 -22.44
CA THR A 58 2.88 -8.19 -23.22
C THR A 58 1.61 -7.38 -23.43
N TYR A 59 1.68 -6.10 -23.07
CA TYR A 59 0.64 -5.12 -23.30
C TYR A 59 1.02 -4.29 -24.53
N THR A 60 0.10 -4.16 -25.47
CA THR A 60 0.29 -3.35 -26.69
C THR A 60 -0.86 -2.36 -26.82
N VAL A 61 -0.56 -1.10 -27.11
CA VAL A 61 -1.56 -0.05 -27.31
C VAL A 61 -2.54 -0.44 -28.43
N ASN A 62 -3.80 -0.13 -28.26
CA ASN A 62 -4.91 -0.48 -29.14
C ASN A 62 -5.12 -1.99 -29.33
N SER A 63 -4.77 -2.79 -28.35
CA SER A 63 -4.99 -4.25 -28.38
C SER A 63 -5.57 -4.80 -27.09
N VAL A 64 -6.16 -5.99 -27.20
CA VAL A 64 -6.64 -6.78 -26.05
C VAL A 64 -5.50 -7.65 -25.54
N THR A 65 -5.23 -7.58 -24.26
CA THR A 65 -4.28 -8.45 -23.56
C THR A 65 -5.03 -9.50 -22.76
N TYR A 66 -4.54 -10.73 -22.80
CA TYR A 66 -5.06 -11.88 -22.05
C TYR A 66 -3.98 -12.39 -21.09
N PRO A 67 -4.34 -12.82 -19.89
CA PRO A 67 -3.44 -13.60 -19.03
C PRO A 67 -3.40 -15.06 -19.51
N ASP A 68 -2.46 -15.85 -19.02
CA ASP A 68 -2.41 -17.28 -19.33
C ASP A 68 -3.66 -18.03 -18.86
N SER A 69 -4.21 -17.62 -17.75
CA SER A 69 -5.45 -18.17 -17.21
C SER A 69 -6.14 -17.16 -16.29
N PHE A 70 -7.42 -17.42 -16.00
CA PHE A 70 -8.21 -16.63 -15.06
C PHE A 70 -8.80 -17.56 -14.00
N ASP A 71 -8.57 -17.25 -12.72
CA ASP A 71 -9.16 -17.99 -11.62
C ASP A 71 -10.62 -17.56 -11.41
N ASN A 72 -11.54 -18.51 -11.54
CA ASN A 72 -12.97 -18.25 -11.37
C ASN A 72 -13.40 -18.07 -9.90
N ASN A 73 -12.54 -18.34 -8.93
CA ASN A 73 -12.81 -18.02 -7.54
C ASN A 73 -12.62 -16.52 -7.32
N LEU A 74 -13.73 -15.78 -7.33
CA LEU A 74 -13.72 -14.31 -7.28
C LEU A 74 -13.15 -13.77 -5.97
N ASN A 75 -13.25 -14.49 -4.87
CA ASN A 75 -12.80 -14.05 -3.54
C ASN A 75 -11.27 -14.17 -3.34
N VAL A 76 -10.58 -14.90 -4.21
CA VAL A 76 -9.11 -14.94 -4.18
C VAL A 76 -8.54 -13.76 -4.97
N VAL A 77 -7.83 -12.86 -4.31
CA VAL A 77 -7.30 -11.65 -4.95
C VAL A 77 -5.97 -11.92 -5.66
N CYS A 78 -5.01 -12.53 -4.98
CA CYS A 78 -3.69 -12.83 -5.54
C CYS A 78 -3.71 -14.21 -6.24
N SER A 79 -4.35 -14.28 -7.40
CA SER A 79 -4.47 -15.48 -8.24
C SER A 79 -4.37 -15.13 -9.72
N ASN A 80 -4.55 -16.11 -10.61
CA ASN A 80 -4.41 -15.95 -12.05
C ASN A 80 -5.38 -14.92 -12.63
N GLY A 81 -4.88 -14.09 -13.54
CA GLY A 81 -5.58 -12.97 -14.17
C GLY A 81 -4.70 -11.73 -14.31
N ILE A 82 -5.16 -10.73 -15.04
CA ILE A 82 -4.49 -9.44 -15.09
C ILE A 82 -4.93 -8.62 -13.89
N HIS A 83 -4.00 -8.28 -13.00
CA HIS A 83 -4.28 -7.42 -11.86
C HIS A 83 -4.39 -5.95 -12.26
N PHE A 84 -5.37 -5.25 -11.71
CA PHE A 84 -5.59 -3.84 -11.99
C PHE A 84 -6.17 -3.08 -10.80
N PHE A 85 -6.08 -1.77 -10.85
CA PHE A 85 -6.70 -0.82 -9.92
C PHE A 85 -7.65 0.10 -10.66
N LYS A 86 -8.66 0.62 -9.97
CA LYS A 86 -9.59 1.62 -10.54
C LYS A 86 -9.04 3.05 -10.44
N SER A 87 -8.11 3.31 -9.52
CA SER A 87 -7.49 4.61 -9.31
C SER A 87 -6.07 4.63 -9.87
N ILE A 88 -5.72 5.70 -10.57
CA ILE A 88 -4.36 5.94 -11.08
C ILE A 88 -3.41 6.12 -9.90
N GLU A 89 -3.79 6.88 -8.88
CA GLU A 89 -2.97 7.13 -7.69
C GLU A 89 -2.60 5.82 -7.01
N ARG A 90 -3.58 4.91 -6.87
CA ARG A 90 -3.36 3.58 -6.31
C ARG A 90 -2.37 2.76 -7.15
N ALA A 91 -2.48 2.83 -8.47
CA ALA A 91 -1.58 2.12 -9.38
C ALA A 91 -0.16 2.72 -9.37
N LEU A 92 -0.03 4.05 -9.29
CA LEU A 92 1.26 4.75 -9.22
C LEU A 92 2.03 4.43 -7.94
N LEU A 93 1.34 4.31 -6.81
CA LEU A 93 1.94 3.99 -5.51
C LEU A 93 2.17 2.48 -5.29
N TRP A 94 1.63 1.63 -6.18
CA TRP A 94 1.85 0.21 -6.11
C TRP A 94 3.31 -0.12 -6.44
N ASP A 95 3.97 -0.83 -5.52
CA ASP A 95 5.36 -1.28 -5.68
C ASP A 95 6.33 -0.13 -6.02
N LEU A 96 6.10 1.04 -5.41
CA LEU A 96 6.99 2.18 -5.56
C LEU A 96 8.31 1.87 -4.83
N ASP A 97 9.39 1.76 -5.59
CA ASP A 97 10.73 1.66 -5.03
C ASP A 97 11.19 3.03 -4.48
N LEU A 98 11.06 3.17 -3.16
CA LEU A 98 11.45 4.39 -2.46
C LEU A 98 12.95 4.50 -2.22
N PHE A 99 13.75 3.46 -2.52
CA PHE A 99 15.19 3.48 -2.33
C PHE A 99 15.93 4.07 -3.53
N ASP A 100 15.41 3.83 -4.73
CA ASP A 100 16.04 4.26 -5.98
C ASP A 100 15.51 5.61 -6.51
N THR A 101 14.48 6.17 -5.86
CA THR A 101 13.86 7.43 -6.29
C THR A 101 14.02 8.54 -5.25
N SER A 102 14.13 9.78 -5.70
CA SER A 102 14.06 10.97 -4.85
C SER A 102 12.60 11.37 -4.54
N TYR A 103 11.75 10.38 -4.24
CA TYR A 103 10.33 10.60 -4.01
C TYR A 103 10.09 11.59 -2.86
N THR A 104 9.26 12.58 -3.13
CA THR A 104 8.78 13.56 -2.15
C THR A 104 7.27 13.67 -2.29
N GLY A 105 6.54 13.47 -1.20
CA GLY A 105 5.09 13.54 -1.15
C GLY A 105 4.46 12.52 -0.23
N ASP A 106 3.14 12.52 -0.23
CA ASP A 106 2.33 11.57 0.54
C ASP A 106 2.43 10.17 -0.06
N TYR A 107 2.62 9.19 0.80
CA TYR A 107 2.70 7.79 0.44
C TYR A 107 1.67 6.98 1.22
N ALA A 108 0.92 6.14 0.53
CA ALA A 108 -0.02 5.23 1.14
C ALA A 108 0.06 3.83 0.54
N THR A 109 -0.01 2.82 1.41
CA THR A 109 -0.28 1.43 1.01
C THR A 109 -1.69 1.02 1.43
N TYR A 110 -2.20 -0.03 0.80
CA TYR A 110 -3.57 -0.46 1.01
C TYR A 110 -3.63 -1.98 1.08
N TYR A 111 -4.51 -2.49 1.90
CA TYR A 111 -4.94 -3.88 1.87
C TYR A 111 -5.63 -4.21 0.53
N ASP A 112 -5.75 -5.49 0.21
CA ASP A 112 -6.38 -5.96 -1.02
C ASP A 112 -7.86 -5.54 -1.14
N GLY A 113 -8.56 -5.35 -0.02
CA GLY A 113 -9.93 -4.83 0.05
C GLY A 113 -10.04 -3.32 -0.19
N GLY A 114 -8.91 -2.61 -0.27
CA GLY A 114 -8.82 -1.17 -0.54
C GLY A 114 -8.79 -0.29 0.71
N GLN A 115 -8.87 -0.85 1.93
CA GLN A 115 -8.60 -0.09 3.14
C GLN A 115 -7.15 0.37 3.15
N ILE A 116 -6.92 1.55 3.72
CA ILE A 116 -5.56 2.03 3.95
C ILE A 116 -4.85 1.09 4.95
N GLU A 117 -3.64 0.66 4.60
CA GLU A 117 -2.76 -0.15 5.45
C GLU A 117 -1.75 0.75 6.16
N ARG A 118 -1.19 1.71 5.42
CA ARG A 118 -0.14 2.60 5.91
C ARG A 118 -0.23 3.96 5.24
N ARG A 119 0.04 5.01 5.99
CA ARG A 119 0.31 6.33 5.43
C ARG A 119 1.53 6.96 6.08
N CYS A 120 2.28 7.71 5.28
CA CYS A 120 3.46 8.43 5.71
C CYS A 120 3.79 9.50 4.67
N ASN A 121 4.48 10.55 5.06
CA ASN A 121 5.09 11.49 4.11
C ASN A 121 6.57 11.14 3.89
N TYR A 122 7.06 11.42 2.69
CA TYR A 122 8.47 11.27 2.33
C TYR A 122 9.02 12.58 1.79
N ILE A 123 10.27 12.88 2.14
CA ILE A 123 11.07 13.95 1.55
C ILE A 123 12.39 13.31 1.10
N ASN A 124 12.69 13.38 -0.20
CA ASN A 124 13.87 12.76 -0.82
C ASN A 124 14.02 11.28 -0.39
N SER A 125 12.95 10.50 -0.51
CA SER A 125 12.85 9.09 -0.11
C SER A 125 13.15 8.80 1.37
N ARG A 126 13.06 9.81 2.24
CA ARG A 126 13.18 9.69 3.69
C ARG A 126 11.81 9.91 4.34
N LYS A 127 11.43 9.03 5.25
CA LYS A 127 10.21 9.21 6.04
C LYS A 127 10.30 10.52 6.83
N CYS A 128 9.22 11.29 6.80
CA CYS A 128 9.11 12.58 7.46
C CYS A 128 7.69 12.78 8.00
N GLY A 129 7.57 13.35 9.20
CA GLY A 129 6.29 13.61 9.84
C GLY A 129 5.56 12.37 10.31
N GLU A 130 4.23 12.45 10.36
CA GLU A 130 3.39 11.40 10.91
C GLU A 130 3.46 10.11 10.08
N TYR A 131 3.66 8.99 10.76
CA TYR A 131 3.56 7.64 10.24
C TYR A 131 2.44 6.90 10.97
N ILE A 132 1.49 6.36 10.23
CA ILE A 132 0.42 5.54 10.77
C ILE A 132 0.33 4.24 10.01
N ASN A 133 0.30 3.13 10.74
CA ASN A 133 -0.07 1.82 10.23
C ASN A 133 -1.43 1.42 10.82
N TYR A 134 -2.28 0.83 10.00
CA TYR A 134 -3.63 0.44 10.38
C TYR A 134 -3.78 -1.08 10.31
N TYR A 135 -4.69 -1.61 11.09
CA TYR A 135 -5.26 -2.94 10.91
C TYR A 135 -6.27 -2.95 9.76
N GLU A 136 -6.60 -4.13 9.26
CA GLU A 136 -7.58 -4.31 8.19
C GLU A 136 -8.99 -3.82 8.58
N ASN A 137 -9.31 -3.81 9.88
CA ASN A 137 -10.55 -3.24 10.43
C ASN A 137 -10.55 -1.70 10.51
N GLY A 138 -9.46 -1.03 10.10
CA GLY A 138 -9.30 0.42 10.09
C GLY A 138 -8.83 1.02 11.42
N GLN A 139 -8.66 0.22 12.46
CA GLN A 139 -8.08 0.69 13.72
C GLN A 139 -6.57 0.94 13.57
N ILE A 140 -6.04 1.91 14.29
CA ILE A 140 -4.61 2.20 14.30
C ILE A 140 -3.85 1.04 14.95
N ALA A 141 -2.84 0.52 14.26
CA ALA A 141 -1.92 -0.49 14.80
C ALA A 141 -0.65 0.15 15.37
N VAL A 142 -0.08 1.13 14.64
CA VAL A 142 1.11 1.87 15.05
C VAL A 142 0.94 3.33 14.68
N LYS A 143 1.38 4.21 15.57
CA LYS A 143 1.50 5.64 15.31
C LYS A 143 2.84 6.15 15.83
N CYS A 144 3.58 6.90 15.00
CA CYS A 144 4.81 7.59 15.41
C CYS A 144 5.10 8.77 14.47
N ASN A 145 6.13 9.55 14.79
CA ASN A 145 6.64 10.60 13.93
C ASN A 145 8.08 10.32 13.53
N TYR A 146 8.46 10.74 12.32
CA TYR A 146 9.80 10.62 11.77
C TYR A 146 10.40 12.00 11.47
N VAL A 147 11.67 12.17 11.84
CA VAL A 147 12.54 13.26 11.39
C VAL A 147 13.85 12.63 10.90
N ASP A 148 14.23 12.89 9.66
CA ASP A 148 15.47 12.37 9.04
C ASP A 148 15.70 10.85 9.19
N ARG A 149 14.63 10.04 9.04
CA ARG A 149 14.58 8.58 9.18
C ARG A 149 14.54 8.07 10.63
N GLU A 150 14.74 8.93 11.60
CA GLU A 150 14.67 8.57 13.02
C GLU A 150 13.25 8.78 13.56
N ILE A 151 12.82 7.90 14.46
CA ILE A 151 11.57 8.09 15.17
C ILE A 151 11.78 9.19 16.22
N CYS A 152 10.94 10.21 16.18
CA CYS A 152 10.91 11.28 17.17
C CYS A 152 9.51 11.38 17.78
N ASP A 153 9.38 12.07 18.93
CA ASP A 153 8.16 12.21 19.73
C ASP A 153 7.69 10.94 20.40
N GLU A 154 6.67 10.31 19.84
CA GLU A 154 6.02 9.14 20.41
C GLU A 154 6.06 7.96 19.43
N TYR A 155 6.24 6.76 19.96
CA TYR A 155 5.98 5.51 19.28
C TYR A 155 4.93 4.73 20.06
N ILE A 156 3.75 4.52 19.48
CA ILE A 156 2.62 3.89 20.13
C ILE A 156 2.14 2.70 19.29
N ARG A 157 1.91 1.59 19.98
CA ARG A 157 1.26 0.40 19.40
C ARG A 157 -0.12 0.23 20.02
N TYR A 158 -1.03 -0.32 19.23
CA TYR A 158 -2.41 -0.62 19.65
C TYR A 158 -2.76 -2.05 19.25
N PHE A 159 -3.70 -2.65 19.97
CA PHE A 159 -4.41 -3.82 19.51
C PHE A 159 -5.48 -3.45 18.48
N ASP A 160 -6.03 -4.46 17.79
CA ASP A 160 -7.10 -4.29 16.80
C ASP A 160 -8.43 -3.80 17.38
N ASN A 161 -8.57 -3.82 18.71
CA ASN A 161 -9.67 -3.22 19.46
C ASN A 161 -9.41 -1.74 19.84
N GLY A 162 -8.29 -1.15 19.40
CA GLY A 162 -7.90 0.25 19.66
C GLY A 162 -7.26 0.52 21.02
N LEU A 163 -7.03 -0.49 21.87
CA LEU A 163 -6.34 -0.33 23.14
C LEU A 163 -4.82 -0.31 22.94
N LYS A 164 -4.11 0.55 23.68
CA LYS A 164 -2.63 0.58 23.67
C LYS A 164 -2.05 -0.78 24.07
N CYS A 165 -1.04 -1.25 23.35
CA CYS A 165 -0.36 -2.50 23.62
C CYS A 165 1.14 -2.44 23.37
N GLY A 166 1.87 -3.26 24.13
CA GLY A 166 3.33 -3.40 23.96
C GLY A 166 4.09 -2.16 24.38
N GLU A 167 5.25 -1.97 23.78
CA GLU A 167 6.17 -0.91 24.14
C GLU A 167 5.63 0.47 23.71
N TYR A 168 5.69 1.44 24.63
CA TYR A 168 5.47 2.86 24.41
C TYR A 168 6.78 3.59 24.67
N ILE A 169 7.21 4.41 23.73
CA ILE A 169 8.41 5.23 23.87
C ILE A 169 8.05 6.67 23.47
N GLU A 170 8.44 7.61 24.32
CA GLU A 170 8.41 9.03 24.05
C GLU A 170 9.85 9.54 24.01
N TYR A 171 10.17 10.41 23.05
CA TYR A 171 11.50 10.96 22.86
C TYR A 171 11.55 12.45 23.19
N TYR A 172 12.71 12.93 23.66
CA TYR A 172 13.03 14.34 23.66
C TYR A 172 13.35 14.84 22.25
N ILE A 173 13.30 16.15 22.02
CA ILE A 173 13.62 16.78 20.73
C ILE A 173 15.06 16.49 20.25
N ASP A 174 15.96 16.11 21.16
CA ASP A 174 17.35 15.72 20.87
C ASP A 174 17.49 14.21 20.54
N GLY A 175 16.38 13.46 20.44
CA GLY A 175 16.35 12.05 20.10
C GLY A 175 16.59 11.09 21.27
N LYS A 176 16.81 11.58 22.49
CA LYS A 176 16.91 10.73 23.67
C LYS A 176 15.55 10.24 24.13
N ILE A 177 15.51 9.04 24.68
CA ILE A 177 14.28 8.48 25.27
C ILE A 177 13.90 9.34 26.49
N LYS A 178 12.67 9.81 26.51
CA LYS A 178 12.07 10.55 27.61
C LYS A 178 11.27 9.64 28.54
N ILE A 179 10.44 8.80 27.93
CA ILE A 179 9.59 7.81 28.62
C ILE A 179 9.72 6.48 27.90
N LYS A 180 9.84 5.41 28.66
CA LYS A 180 9.71 4.05 28.14
C LYS A 180 8.87 3.22 29.10
N CYS A 181 7.84 2.58 28.58
CA CYS A 181 6.96 1.71 29.37
C CYS A 181 6.26 0.68 28.49
N ASN A 182 5.49 -0.20 29.09
CA ASN A 182 4.69 -1.18 28.37
C ASN A 182 3.19 -1.06 28.74
N TYR A 183 2.33 -1.34 27.78
CA TYR A 183 0.88 -1.43 27.94
C TYR A 183 0.38 -2.85 27.65
N SER A 184 -0.59 -3.30 28.45
CA SER A 184 -1.41 -4.47 28.19
C SER A 184 -2.87 -4.09 28.39
N ASP A 185 -3.72 -4.34 27.39
CA ASP A 185 -5.15 -4.00 27.42
C ASP A 185 -5.43 -2.53 27.79
N GLY A 186 -4.62 -1.63 27.25
CA GLY A 186 -4.74 -0.19 27.52
C GLY A 186 -4.24 0.27 28.89
N LYS A 187 -3.78 -0.65 29.73
CA LYS A 187 -3.26 -0.36 31.08
C LYS A 187 -1.73 -0.42 31.08
N LEU A 188 -1.13 0.50 31.83
CA LEU A 188 0.31 0.49 32.07
C LEU A 188 0.68 -0.81 32.82
N CYS A 189 1.68 -1.54 32.30
CA CYS A 189 2.21 -2.75 32.92
C CYS A 189 3.74 -2.75 32.90
N GLY A 190 4.35 -3.39 33.89
CA GLY A 190 5.81 -3.45 34.02
C GLY A 190 6.47 -2.16 34.48
N GLU A 191 7.76 -2.02 34.19
CA GLU A 191 8.57 -0.90 34.64
C GLU A 191 8.28 0.34 33.81
N TYR A 192 8.22 1.50 34.46
CA TYR A 192 8.06 2.82 33.90
C TYR A 192 9.32 3.63 34.15
N PHE A 193 10.03 4.03 33.10
CA PHE A 193 11.23 4.83 33.19
C PHE A 193 10.98 6.24 32.68
N ILE A 194 11.36 7.23 33.47
CA ILE A 194 11.60 8.61 33.01
C ILE A 194 13.12 8.79 33.04
N LEU A 195 13.74 9.04 31.90
CA LEU A 195 15.19 9.17 31.74
C LEU A 195 15.60 10.63 31.54
#